data_7dde43cb6b199df61b802155de724194
#
_entry.id   7dde43cb6b199df61b802155de724194
#
_cell.length_a   1.000
_cell.length_b   1.000
_cell.length_c   1.000
_cell.angle_alpha   90.00
_cell.angle_beta   90.00
_cell.angle_gamma   90.00
#
_symmetry.space_group_name_H-M   'P 1'
#
loop_
_entity.id
_entity.type
_entity.pdbx_description
1 polymer ?
#
loop_
_entity_poly.entity_id
_entity_poly.type
_entity_poly.pdbx_seq_one_letter_code
_entity_poly.pdbx_strand_id
1 'polypeptide(L)' 'VTGGKLYFEINRAFGEATVAMLCEQGYTNAHIQKDISGNDRFVIAER' A
#
# COMPACT_ATOMS: atom_id res chain seq x y z
N VAL A 1 -13.38 -5.36 5.93
CA VAL A 1 -13.40 -6.34 7.00
C VAL A 1 -12.27 -6.05 7.99
N THR A 2 -12.60 -5.92 9.25
CA THR A 2 -11.60 -5.72 10.30
C THR A 2 -10.65 -6.92 10.33
N GLY A 3 -9.34 -6.66 10.31
CA GLY A 3 -8.33 -7.70 10.25
C GLY A 3 -8.01 -8.20 8.85
N GLY A 4 -8.69 -7.67 7.85
CA GLY A 4 -8.42 -8.02 6.46
C GLY A 4 -7.21 -7.29 5.92
N LYS A 5 -6.64 -7.82 4.84
CA LYS A 5 -5.55 -7.19 4.13
C LYS A 5 -6.00 -6.68 2.78
N LEU A 6 -5.43 -5.57 2.37
CA LEU A 6 -5.74 -4.93 1.12
C LEU A 6 -4.46 -4.82 0.30
N TYR A 7 -4.56 -5.19 -0.97
CA TYR A 7 -3.43 -5.11 -1.90
C TYR A 7 -3.81 -4.23 -3.07
N PHE A 8 -3.01 -3.21 -3.32
CA PHE A 8 -3.16 -2.36 -4.50
C PHE A 8 -1.96 -2.50 -5.40
N GLU A 9 -2.20 -2.70 -6.67
CA GLU A 9 -1.15 -2.52 -7.66
C GLU A 9 -1.05 -1.03 -7.96
N ILE A 10 0.16 -0.48 -7.89
CA ILE A 10 0.38 0.95 -8.06
C ILE A 10 1.36 1.24 -9.19
N ASN A 11 1.22 2.44 -9.74
CA ASN A 11 2.28 3.03 -10.53
C ASN A 11 3.31 3.56 -9.53
N ARG A 12 4.57 3.26 -9.73
CA ARG A 12 5.62 3.60 -8.76
C ARG A 12 5.69 5.09 -8.40
N ALA A 13 5.18 5.96 -9.27
CA ALA A 13 5.13 7.38 -8.99
C ALA A 13 4.14 7.77 -7.89
N PHE A 14 3.22 6.88 -7.52
CA PHE A 14 2.13 7.19 -6.61
C PHE A 14 2.13 6.36 -5.32
N GLY A 15 3.19 5.60 -5.08
CA GLY A 15 3.24 4.72 -3.91
C GLY A 15 3.08 5.46 -2.59
N GLU A 16 3.86 6.52 -2.38
CA GLU A 16 3.81 7.27 -1.13
C GLU A 16 2.47 7.98 -0.93
N ALA A 17 1.90 8.52 -2.00
CA ALA A 17 0.61 9.18 -1.92
C ALA A 17 -0.49 8.17 -1.56
N THR A 18 -0.41 6.96 -2.10
CA THR A 18 -1.36 5.89 -1.79
C THR A 18 -1.26 5.47 -0.33
N VAL A 19 -0.04 5.31 0.18
CA VAL A 19 0.18 4.96 1.59
C VAL A 19 -0.41 6.04 2.49
N ALA A 20 -0.15 7.31 2.20
CA ALA A 20 -0.68 8.41 3.00
C ALA A 20 -2.22 8.41 2.99
N MET A 21 -2.82 8.19 1.83
CA MET A 21 -4.27 8.12 1.72
C MET A 21 -4.86 7.00 2.57
N LEU A 22 -4.25 5.83 2.53
CA LEU A 22 -4.73 4.69 3.30
C LEU A 22 -4.61 4.93 4.80
N CYS A 23 -3.52 5.54 5.24
CA CYS A 23 -3.36 5.88 6.64
C CYS A 23 -4.45 6.85 7.11
N GLU A 24 -4.81 7.83 6.29
CA GLU A 24 -5.89 8.75 6.62
C GLU A 24 -7.24 8.07 6.72
N GLN A 25 -7.42 6.98 5.99
CA GLN A 25 -8.67 6.23 6.00
C GLN A 25 -8.74 5.17 7.09
N GLY A 26 -7.75 5.12 7.97
CA GLY A 26 -7.77 4.23 9.11
C GLY A 26 -7.13 2.87 8.89
N TYR A 27 -6.46 2.67 7.78
CA TYR A 27 -5.69 1.45 7.55
C TYR A 27 -4.40 1.50 8.37
N THR A 28 -3.94 0.33 8.80
CA THR A 28 -2.71 0.19 9.55
C THR A 28 -1.69 -0.59 8.73
N ASN A 29 -0.42 -0.46 9.10
CA ASN A 29 0.68 -1.18 8.44
C ASN A 29 0.71 -0.99 6.92
N ALA A 30 0.27 0.18 6.45
CA ALA A 30 0.34 0.50 5.03
C ALA A 30 1.80 0.66 4.62
N HIS A 31 2.21 -0.10 3.63
CA HIS A 31 3.60 -0.06 3.17
C HIS A 31 3.68 -0.43 1.70
N ILE A 32 4.80 -0.06 1.10
CA ILE A 32 5.09 -0.33 -0.29
C ILE A 32 5.83 -1.65 -0.39
N GLN A 33 5.39 -2.51 -1.30
CA GLN A 33 6.07 -3.76 -1.62
C GLN A 33 6.74 -3.61 -2.98
N LYS A 34 8.02 -3.86 -3.02
CA LYS A 34 8.78 -3.80 -4.27
C LYS A 34 8.66 -5.11 -5.04
N ASP A 35 8.76 -5.00 -6.36
CA ASP A 35 8.81 -6.19 -7.21
C ASP A 35 10.23 -6.76 -7.21
N ILE A 36 10.42 -7.83 -7.97
CA ILE A 36 11.70 -8.52 -8.06
C ILE A 36 12.80 -7.63 -8.63
N SER A 37 12.44 -6.61 -9.40
CA SER A 37 13.37 -5.66 -9.98
C SER A 37 13.65 -4.47 -9.08
N GLY A 38 13.05 -4.42 -7.90
CA GLY A 38 13.24 -3.35 -6.94
C GLY A 38 12.38 -2.11 -7.17
N ASN A 39 11.39 -2.20 -8.04
CA ASN A 39 10.45 -1.11 -8.29
C ASN A 39 9.26 -1.20 -7.33
N ASP A 40 8.75 -0.05 -6.91
CA ASP A 40 7.54 0.01 -6.10
C ASP A 40 6.37 -0.50 -6.95
N ARG A 41 5.72 -1.56 -6.50
CA ARG A 41 4.73 -2.25 -7.30
C ARG A 41 3.36 -2.33 -6.64
N PHE A 42 3.35 -2.60 -5.35
CA PHE A 42 2.12 -2.81 -4.61
C PHE A 42 2.13 -2.00 -3.33
N VAL A 43 0.96 -1.61 -2.89
CA VAL A 43 0.76 -1.12 -1.53
C VAL A 43 -0.07 -2.15 -0.80
N ILE A 44 0.38 -2.53 0.38
CA ILE A 44 -0.30 -3.49 1.24
C ILE A 44 -0.69 -2.77 2.52
N ALA A 45 -1.92 -2.95 2.95
CA ALA A 45 -2.41 -2.35 4.17
C ALA A 45 -3.32 -3.32 4.91
N GLU A 46 -3.47 -3.10 6.20
CA GLU A 46 -4.35 -3.91 7.04
C GLU A 46 -5.43 -3.01 7.65
N ARG A 47 -6.57 -3.59 7.86
CA ARG A 47 -7.66 -2.87 8.49
C ARG A 47 -8.04 -3.41 9.85
#